data_85ef5b4e3c52deb366a46d2661d7614f
#
_entry.id   85ef5b4e3c52deb366a46d2661d7614f
#
_cell.length_a   1.000
_cell.length_b   1.000
_cell.length_c   1.000
_cell.angle_alpha   90.00
_cell.angle_beta   90.00
_cell.angle_gamma   90.00
#
_symmetry.space_group_name_H-M   'P 1'
#
loop_
_entity.id
_entity.type
_entity.pdbx_description
1 polymer ?
#
loop_
_entity_poly.entity_id
_entity_poly.type
_entity_poly.pdbx_seq_one_letter_code
_entity_poly.pdbx_strand_id
1 'polypeptide(L)'
;MTKQELAAICIARLKAEYPDSDCTLDYDHAWQLLVSVRLAAQCTDARVNVVVQELFAKYPGVKELAAADPADIEAIVKPCGLGHSKARDISACMRILRDRYDCHVPDDFNALLALPGVGRKSANLIMGDVFGRPAIVTDTHCIRLCNRIGLVDNVKEPAKVERELWKIIPPAEGNGFCHRLVDHGRAVCTARTKPYCDKCCLPDVCRARKEFLHE
;
A
#
# COMPACT_ATOMS: atom_id res chain seq x y z
N MET A 1 -5.02 21.49 -20.49
CA MET A 1 -5.49 20.68 -19.34
C MET A 1 -4.52 20.84 -18.19
N THR A 2 -4.96 21.30 -17.06
CA THR A 2 -4.17 21.41 -15.82
C THR A 2 -3.98 20.02 -15.18
N LYS A 3 -3.03 19.90 -14.25
CA LYS A 3 -2.84 18.63 -13.52
C LYS A 3 -4.05 18.29 -12.63
N GLN A 4 -4.75 19.27 -12.11
CA GLN A 4 -5.98 19.08 -11.34
C GLN A 4 -7.10 18.51 -12.22
N GLU A 5 -7.30 19.05 -13.43
CA GLU A 5 -8.28 18.52 -14.40
C GLU A 5 -7.92 17.09 -14.82
N LEU A 6 -6.63 16.82 -15.08
CA LEU A 6 -6.15 15.48 -15.39
C LEU A 6 -6.39 14.49 -14.23
N ALA A 7 -6.10 14.91 -13.00
CA ALA A 7 -6.35 14.10 -11.82
C ALA A 7 -7.84 13.76 -11.64
N ALA A 8 -8.73 14.75 -11.81
CA ALA A 8 -10.17 14.55 -11.72
C ALA A 8 -10.69 13.52 -12.76
N ILE A 9 -10.20 13.60 -14.00
CA ILE A 9 -10.54 12.64 -15.07
C ILE A 9 -10.01 11.23 -14.70
N CYS A 10 -8.77 11.13 -14.23
CA CYS A 10 -8.19 9.85 -13.84
C CYS A 10 -8.95 9.21 -12.68
N ILE A 11 -9.30 9.98 -11.64
CA ILE A 11 -10.10 9.50 -10.51
C ILE A 11 -11.45 8.96 -10.99
N ALA A 12 -12.18 9.74 -11.78
CA ALA A 12 -13.51 9.36 -12.24
C ALA A 12 -13.48 8.07 -13.07
N ARG A 13 -12.54 7.97 -14.03
CA ARG A 13 -12.45 6.80 -14.93
C ARG A 13 -11.93 5.56 -14.23
N LEU A 14 -10.92 5.68 -13.35
CA LEU A 14 -10.42 4.55 -12.57
C LEU A 14 -11.49 4.07 -11.57
N LYS A 15 -12.29 4.97 -11.01
CA LYS A 15 -13.41 4.61 -10.13
C LYS A 15 -14.52 3.85 -10.86
N ALA A 16 -14.79 4.19 -12.12
CA ALA A 16 -15.73 3.46 -12.96
C ALA A 16 -15.19 2.10 -13.40
N GLU A 17 -13.88 1.99 -13.70
CA GLU A 17 -13.24 0.75 -14.15
C GLU A 17 -13.02 -0.25 -12.99
N TYR A 18 -12.70 0.25 -11.78
CA TYR A 18 -12.39 -0.55 -10.60
C TYR A 18 -13.25 -0.08 -9.41
N PRO A 19 -14.58 -0.30 -9.44
CA PRO A 19 -15.49 0.18 -8.39
C PRO A 19 -15.21 -0.45 -7.02
N ASP A 20 -14.80 -1.72 -7.00
CA ASP A 20 -14.59 -2.53 -5.79
C ASP A 20 -13.10 -2.63 -5.38
N SER A 21 -12.25 -1.72 -5.90
CA SER A 21 -10.83 -1.70 -5.58
C SER A 21 -10.58 -1.34 -4.12
N ASP A 22 -9.85 -2.22 -3.41
CA ASP A 22 -9.57 -2.08 -1.98
C ASP A 22 -8.22 -2.74 -1.62
N CYS A 23 -7.89 -2.76 -0.33
CA CYS A 23 -6.71 -3.44 0.18
C CYS A 23 -6.75 -4.94 -0.15
N THR A 24 -5.67 -5.46 -0.72
CA THR A 24 -5.55 -6.87 -1.11
C THR A 24 -4.96 -7.77 -0.01
N LEU A 25 -4.58 -7.18 1.13
CA LEU A 25 -4.12 -7.92 2.31
C LEU A 25 -5.31 -8.29 3.19
N ASP A 26 -5.35 -9.55 3.65
CA ASP A 26 -6.42 -10.04 4.53
C ASP A 26 -6.19 -9.56 5.97
N TYR A 27 -7.21 -8.95 6.58
CA TYR A 27 -7.20 -8.54 7.98
C TYR A 27 -8.63 -8.31 8.50
N ASP A 28 -8.87 -8.63 9.77
CA ASP A 28 -10.09 -8.32 10.51
C ASP A 28 -9.86 -7.17 11.51
N HIS A 29 -8.61 -6.99 11.93
CA HIS A 29 -8.20 -6.02 12.94
C HIS A 29 -7.02 -5.17 12.47
N ALA A 30 -6.93 -3.93 12.90
CA ALA A 30 -5.88 -2.98 12.54
C ALA A 30 -4.45 -3.51 12.75
N TRP A 31 -4.20 -4.22 13.85
CA TRP A 31 -2.89 -4.80 14.14
C TRP A 31 -2.50 -5.91 13.16
N GLN A 32 -3.48 -6.65 12.61
CA GLN A 32 -3.23 -7.65 11.58
C GLN A 32 -2.75 -7.00 10.28
N LEU A 33 -3.36 -5.87 9.89
CA LEU A 33 -2.91 -5.11 8.73
C LEU A 33 -1.49 -4.57 8.93
N LEU A 34 -1.13 -4.07 10.12
CA LEU A 34 0.26 -3.68 10.43
C LEU A 34 1.26 -4.82 10.20
N VAL A 35 0.94 -6.01 10.68
CA VAL A 35 1.77 -7.22 10.48
C VAL A 35 1.84 -7.57 9.00
N SER A 36 0.69 -7.64 8.31
CA SER A 36 0.60 -8.01 6.90
C SER A 36 1.39 -7.06 6.00
N VAL A 37 1.29 -5.75 6.24
CA VAL A 37 2.06 -4.73 5.50
C VAL A 37 3.57 -4.88 5.73
N ARG A 38 4.00 -5.22 6.96
CA ARG A 38 5.42 -5.50 7.22
C ARG A 38 5.89 -6.75 6.48
N LEU A 39 5.04 -7.77 6.40
CA LEU A 39 5.34 -9.01 5.65
C LEU A 39 5.33 -8.78 4.13
N ALA A 40 4.53 -7.86 3.60
CA ALA A 40 4.46 -7.53 2.18
C ALA A 40 5.73 -6.84 1.63
N ALA A 41 6.64 -6.38 2.50
CA ALA A 41 7.94 -5.85 2.06
C ALA A 41 8.73 -6.91 1.28
N GLN A 42 8.90 -6.70 -0.05
CA GLN A 42 9.53 -7.64 -0.99
C GLN A 42 8.86 -9.02 -1.05
N CYS A 43 7.55 -9.07 -0.81
CA CYS A 43 6.73 -10.27 -0.89
C CYS A 43 5.41 -9.94 -1.60
N THR A 44 4.77 -10.94 -2.23
CA THR A 44 3.45 -10.76 -2.83
C THR A 44 2.36 -10.83 -1.77
N ASP A 45 1.28 -10.06 -1.95
CA ASP A 45 0.14 -10.06 -1.03
C ASP A 45 -0.48 -11.46 -0.91
N ALA A 46 -0.61 -12.20 -2.02
CA ALA A 46 -1.11 -13.58 -2.01
C ALA A 46 -0.27 -14.50 -1.10
N ARG A 47 1.06 -14.35 -1.08
CA ARG A 47 1.92 -15.12 -0.19
C ARG A 47 1.75 -14.69 1.26
N VAL A 48 1.62 -13.38 1.52
CA VAL A 48 1.35 -12.86 2.85
C VAL A 48 0.04 -13.41 3.39
N ASN A 49 -1.04 -13.35 2.61
CA ASN A 49 -2.36 -13.82 3.01
C ASN A 49 -2.38 -15.31 3.41
N VAL A 50 -1.58 -16.15 2.73
CA VAL A 50 -1.41 -17.56 3.14
C VAL A 50 -0.68 -17.68 4.49
N VAL A 51 0.40 -16.94 4.67
CA VAL A 51 1.27 -17.04 5.87
C VAL A 51 0.58 -16.49 7.12
N VAL A 52 -0.17 -15.40 6.98
CA VAL A 52 -0.82 -14.78 8.14
C VAL A 52 -1.96 -15.63 8.72
N GLN A 53 -2.55 -16.54 7.96
CA GLN A 53 -3.55 -17.47 8.47
C GLN A 53 -2.99 -18.34 9.61
N GLU A 54 -1.80 -18.91 9.42
CA GLU A 54 -1.12 -19.69 10.45
C GLU A 54 -0.69 -18.78 11.62
N LEU A 55 -0.13 -17.61 11.31
CA LEU A 55 0.36 -16.68 12.32
C LEU A 55 -0.76 -16.21 13.25
N PHE A 56 -1.89 -15.79 12.69
CA PHE A 56 -3.02 -15.26 13.47
C PHE A 56 -3.83 -16.36 14.16
N ALA A 57 -3.85 -17.58 13.60
CA ALA A 57 -4.43 -18.74 14.30
C ALA A 57 -3.61 -19.11 15.55
N LYS A 58 -2.27 -19.06 15.46
CA LYS A 58 -1.37 -19.35 16.59
C LYS A 58 -1.35 -18.22 17.63
N TYR A 59 -1.43 -16.96 17.18
CA TYR A 59 -1.37 -15.75 18.01
C TYR A 59 -2.58 -14.85 17.70
N PRO A 60 -3.73 -15.08 18.34
CA PRO A 60 -4.99 -14.45 17.97
C PRO A 60 -5.14 -12.98 18.38
N GLY A 61 -4.16 -12.42 19.08
CA GLY A 61 -4.18 -11.04 19.53
C GLY A 61 -2.81 -10.41 19.70
N VAL A 62 -2.81 -9.11 19.96
CA VAL A 62 -1.58 -8.33 20.19
C VAL A 62 -0.81 -8.87 21.40
N LYS A 63 -1.50 -9.25 22.47
CA LYS A 63 -0.86 -9.76 23.71
C LYS A 63 -0.13 -11.06 23.46
N GLU A 64 -0.75 -11.99 22.76
CA GLU A 64 -0.19 -13.30 22.43
C GLU A 64 1.01 -13.15 21.50
N LEU A 65 0.88 -12.32 20.44
CA LEU A 65 1.97 -12.09 19.50
C LEU A 65 3.13 -11.29 20.13
N ALA A 66 2.84 -10.36 21.06
CA ALA A 66 3.87 -9.64 21.81
C ALA A 66 4.64 -10.52 22.80
N ALA A 67 4.02 -11.59 23.29
CA ALA A 67 4.63 -12.55 24.21
C ALA A 67 5.39 -13.69 23.49
N ALA A 68 5.17 -13.84 22.17
CA ALA A 68 5.78 -14.89 21.37
C ALA A 68 7.32 -14.74 21.29
N ASP A 69 8.02 -15.86 21.22
CA ASP A 69 9.44 -15.86 20.87
C ASP A 69 9.62 -15.39 19.43
N PRO A 70 10.48 -14.40 19.15
CA PRO A 70 10.77 -13.99 17.78
C PRO A 70 11.22 -15.14 16.86
N ALA A 71 11.87 -16.17 17.38
CA ALA A 71 12.27 -17.35 16.62
C ALA A 71 11.05 -18.17 16.13
N ASP A 72 10.01 -18.27 16.95
CA ASP A 72 8.74 -18.93 16.57
C ASP A 72 7.99 -18.13 15.51
N ILE A 73 7.99 -16.80 15.64
CA ILE A 73 7.43 -15.91 14.60
C ILE A 73 8.21 -16.08 13.29
N GLU A 74 9.55 -16.07 13.37
CA GLU A 74 10.41 -16.23 12.19
C GLU A 74 10.13 -17.55 11.46
N ALA A 75 9.98 -18.65 12.19
CA ALA A 75 9.66 -19.95 11.59
C ALA A 75 8.41 -19.90 10.70
N ILE A 76 7.37 -19.19 11.14
CA ILE A 76 6.11 -19.04 10.40
C ILE A 76 6.27 -18.07 9.22
N VAL A 77 6.90 -16.90 9.44
CA VAL A 77 6.95 -15.84 8.43
C VAL A 77 8.07 -15.98 7.40
N LYS A 78 8.98 -16.96 7.58
CA LYS A 78 10.10 -17.25 6.69
C LYS A 78 9.74 -17.32 5.19
N PRO A 79 8.57 -17.89 4.78
CA PRO A 79 8.17 -17.92 3.38
C PRO A 79 7.96 -16.53 2.74
N CYS A 80 7.76 -15.49 3.53
CA CYS A 80 7.67 -14.10 3.05
C CYS A 80 9.04 -13.46 2.73
N GLY A 81 10.15 -14.15 2.97
CA GLY A 81 11.50 -13.59 2.85
C GLY A 81 11.86 -12.62 3.99
N LEU A 82 13.16 -12.39 4.20
CA LEU A 82 13.66 -11.52 5.28
C LEU A 82 13.08 -11.88 6.67
N GLY A 83 12.84 -13.18 6.93
CA GLY A 83 12.11 -13.70 8.09
C GLY A 83 12.63 -13.14 9.41
N HIS A 84 13.94 -13.17 9.63
CA HIS A 84 14.57 -12.68 10.87
C HIS A 84 14.25 -11.20 11.15
N SER A 85 14.44 -10.31 10.17
CA SER A 85 14.16 -8.88 10.38
C SER A 85 12.65 -8.60 10.54
N LYS A 86 11.80 -9.33 9.79
CA LYS A 86 10.35 -9.21 9.89
C LYS A 86 9.82 -9.67 11.25
N ALA A 87 10.28 -10.82 11.73
CA ALA A 87 9.89 -11.35 13.03
C ALA A 87 10.31 -10.42 14.18
N ARG A 88 11.54 -9.91 14.14
CA ARG A 88 12.03 -8.93 15.12
C ARG A 88 11.16 -7.66 15.14
N ASP A 89 10.88 -7.10 13.97
CA ASP A 89 10.10 -5.86 13.86
C ASP A 89 8.65 -6.08 14.30
N ILE A 90 8.03 -7.21 13.93
CA ILE A 90 6.68 -7.60 14.37
C ILE A 90 6.63 -7.75 15.89
N SER A 91 7.53 -8.53 16.47
CA SER A 91 7.60 -8.71 17.94
C SER A 91 7.77 -7.38 18.66
N ALA A 92 8.69 -6.53 18.23
CA ALA A 92 8.93 -5.22 18.84
C ALA A 92 7.71 -4.28 18.67
N CYS A 93 7.07 -4.28 17.50
CA CYS A 93 5.85 -3.50 17.24
C CYS A 93 4.72 -3.93 18.17
N MET A 94 4.43 -5.24 18.28
CA MET A 94 3.36 -5.75 19.15
C MET A 94 3.62 -5.47 20.63
N ARG A 95 4.88 -5.54 21.09
CA ARG A 95 5.23 -5.13 22.47
C ARG A 95 4.94 -3.67 22.72
N ILE A 96 5.27 -2.78 21.77
CA ILE A 96 4.96 -1.34 21.90
C ILE A 96 3.45 -1.12 21.91
N LEU A 97 2.66 -1.79 21.05
CA LEU A 97 1.21 -1.68 21.07
C LEU A 97 0.64 -2.13 22.42
N ARG A 98 1.11 -3.26 22.95
CA ARG A 98 0.69 -3.77 24.28
C ARG A 98 1.02 -2.78 25.41
N ASP A 99 2.26 -2.27 25.42
CA ASP A 99 2.80 -1.57 26.59
C ASP A 99 2.46 -0.07 26.61
N ARG A 100 2.20 0.54 25.43
CA ARG A 100 1.97 2.00 25.30
C ARG A 100 0.61 2.38 24.72
N TYR A 101 -0.06 1.47 24.05
CA TYR A 101 -1.29 1.76 23.31
C TYR A 101 -2.47 0.83 23.67
N ASP A 102 -2.37 0.14 24.82
CA ASP A 102 -3.41 -0.79 25.29
C ASP A 102 -3.88 -1.76 24.18
N CYS A 103 -2.93 -2.33 23.44
CA CYS A 103 -3.16 -3.23 22.33
C CYS A 103 -3.89 -2.61 21.11
N HIS A 104 -4.05 -1.29 21.05
CA HIS A 104 -4.66 -0.60 19.93
C HIS A 104 -3.60 -0.04 18.98
N VAL A 105 -3.92 0.02 17.70
CA VAL A 105 -3.11 0.74 16.71
C VAL A 105 -3.41 2.23 16.83
N PRO A 106 -2.38 3.11 16.95
CA PRO A 106 -2.62 4.55 17.10
C PRO A 106 -3.18 5.18 15.82
N ASP A 107 -4.22 6.02 15.94
CA ASP A 107 -4.76 6.90 14.89
C ASP A 107 -3.95 8.21 14.83
N ASP A 108 -2.65 8.08 14.67
CA ASP A 108 -1.73 9.22 14.50
C ASP A 108 -0.56 8.81 13.59
N PHE A 109 -0.33 9.58 12.55
CA PHE A 109 0.67 9.28 11.54
C PHE A 109 2.10 9.22 12.10
N ASN A 110 2.45 10.11 13.02
CA ASN A 110 3.80 10.15 13.62
C ASN A 110 3.98 9.01 14.62
N ALA A 111 2.94 8.67 15.38
CA ALA A 111 2.94 7.48 16.24
C ALA A 111 3.12 6.19 15.45
N LEU A 112 2.45 6.07 14.29
CA LEU A 112 2.64 4.94 13.37
C LEU A 112 4.07 4.87 12.84
N LEU A 113 4.66 6.00 12.43
CA LEU A 113 6.06 6.04 11.96
C LEU A 113 7.08 5.68 13.04
N ALA A 114 6.75 5.85 14.31
CA ALA A 114 7.61 5.47 15.44
C ALA A 114 7.58 3.96 15.73
N LEU A 115 6.64 3.20 15.14
CA LEU A 115 6.56 1.75 15.32
C LEU A 115 7.64 1.02 14.50
N PRO A 116 8.28 -0.02 15.06
CA PRO A 116 9.26 -0.82 14.34
C PRO A 116 8.70 -1.43 13.05
N GLY A 117 9.44 -1.27 11.96
CA GLY A 117 9.06 -1.80 10.65
C GLY A 117 7.98 -1.01 9.91
N VAL A 118 7.49 0.09 10.46
CA VAL A 118 6.50 0.95 9.83
C VAL A 118 7.18 2.15 9.16
N GLY A 119 7.16 2.16 7.84
CA GLY A 119 7.61 3.30 7.04
C GLY A 119 6.44 4.18 6.58
N ARG A 120 6.75 5.29 5.89
CA ARG A 120 5.77 6.28 5.42
C ARG A 120 4.65 5.66 4.58
N LYS A 121 5.00 4.74 3.65
CA LYS A 121 4.01 4.01 2.84
C LYS A 121 3.05 3.21 3.72
N SER A 122 3.58 2.46 4.69
CA SER A 122 2.78 1.63 5.60
C SER A 122 1.90 2.48 6.51
N ALA A 123 2.41 3.59 7.03
CA ALA A 123 1.64 4.52 7.85
C ALA A 123 0.47 5.13 7.04
N ASN A 124 0.71 5.58 5.80
CA ASN A 124 -0.37 6.08 4.93
C ASN A 124 -1.43 5.00 4.66
N LEU A 125 -1.03 3.75 4.42
CA LEU A 125 -1.97 2.67 4.17
C LEU A 125 -2.84 2.40 5.41
N ILE A 126 -2.24 2.34 6.61
CA ILE A 126 -3.00 2.19 7.86
C ILE A 126 -3.94 3.38 8.10
N MET A 127 -3.49 4.61 7.86
CA MET A 127 -4.34 5.80 8.00
C MET A 127 -5.55 5.75 7.07
N GLY A 128 -5.35 5.33 5.82
CA GLY A 128 -6.43 5.23 4.83
C GLY A 128 -7.37 4.06 5.09
N ASP A 129 -6.83 2.84 5.19
CA ASP A 129 -7.64 1.62 5.18
C ASP A 129 -8.29 1.32 6.55
N VAL A 130 -7.61 1.66 7.65
CA VAL A 130 -8.12 1.39 9.00
C VAL A 130 -8.93 2.55 9.55
N PHE A 131 -8.41 3.78 9.40
CA PHE A 131 -8.99 4.95 10.06
C PHE A 131 -9.82 5.85 9.12
N GLY A 132 -9.89 5.52 7.82
CA GLY A 132 -10.61 6.33 6.83
C GLY A 132 -10.04 7.77 6.73
N ARG A 133 -8.79 7.98 7.12
CA ARG A 133 -8.14 9.28 7.05
C ARG A 133 -7.62 9.53 5.63
N PRO A 134 -7.54 10.80 5.21
CA PRO A 134 -6.90 11.12 3.95
C PRO A 134 -5.48 10.53 3.86
N ALA A 135 -5.22 9.74 2.83
CA ALA A 135 -3.93 9.09 2.63
C ALA A 135 -3.56 8.99 1.15
N ILE A 136 -2.28 9.06 0.84
CA ILE A 136 -1.72 8.74 -0.48
C ILE A 136 -0.63 7.70 -0.31
N VAL A 137 -0.89 6.49 -0.78
CA VAL A 137 0.02 5.34 -0.69
C VAL A 137 0.91 5.31 -1.92
N THR A 138 2.13 5.85 -1.81
CA THR A 138 3.08 5.90 -2.93
C THR A 138 3.88 4.61 -3.03
N ASP A 139 3.27 3.61 -3.63
CA ASP A 139 3.93 2.36 -4.00
C ASP A 139 4.55 2.42 -5.40
N THR A 140 5.14 1.32 -5.86
CA THR A 140 5.76 1.24 -7.19
C THR A 140 4.76 1.42 -8.33
N HIS A 141 3.49 1.05 -8.15
CA HIS A 141 2.42 1.27 -9.13
C HIS A 141 2.05 2.75 -9.18
N CYS A 142 1.78 3.36 -8.04
CA CYS A 142 1.47 4.78 -7.92
C CYS A 142 2.57 5.64 -8.57
N ILE A 143 3.83 5.44 -8.19
CA ILE A 143 4.96 6.19 -8.77
C ILE A 143 5.03 6.03 -10.28
N ARG A 144 4.95 4.79 -10.78
CA ARG A 144 5.05 4.49 -12.21
C ARG A 144 3.90 5.10 -13.01
N LEU A 145 2.67 4.85 -12.58
CA LEU A 145 1.49 5.28 -13.32
C LEU A 145 1.33 6.81 -13.29
N CYS A 146 1.55 7.45 -12.16
CA CYS A 146 1.49 8.91 -12.06
C CYS A 146 2.50 9.60 -12.97
N ASN A 147 3.71 9.03 -13.14
CA ASN A 147 4.70 9.52 -14.12
C ASN A 147 4.25 9.25 -15.57
N ARG A 148 3.76 8.04 -15.89
CA ARG A 148 3.31 7.70 -17.25
C ARG A 148 2.10 8.54 -17.68
N ILE A 149 1.13 8.71 -16.79
CA ILE A 149 -0.07 9.53 -17.05
C ILE A 149 0.31 11.01 -17.23
N GLY A 150 1.26 11.51 -16.45
CA GLY A 150 1.66 12.92 -16.43
C GLY A 150 1.16 13.71 -15.23
N LEU A 151 0.68 13.02 -14.17
CA LEU A 151 0.29 13.64 -12.91
C LEU A 151 1.51 14.21 -12.16
N VAL A 152 2.65 13.55 -12.28
CA VAL A 152 3.95 14.05 -11.81
C VAL A 152 4.99 14.00 -12.93
N ASP A 153 6.07 14.81 -12.81
CA ASP A 153 7.07 14.97 -13.86
C ASP A 153 8.41 14.35 -13.47
N ASN A 154 8.63 13.09 -13.87
CA ASN A 154 9.87 12.33 -13.64
C ASN A 154 10.29 12.24 -12.16
N VAL A 155 9.31 12.22 -11.25
CA VAL A 155 9.56 12.11 -9.82
C VAL A 155 9.57 10.64 -9.42
N LYS A 156 10.71 10.14 -8.92
CA LYS A 156 10.87 8.74 -8.50
C LYS A 156 10.87 8.55 -6.97
N GLU A 157 11.17 9.59 -6.23
CA GLU A 157 11.20 9.55 -4.77
C GLU A 157 9.76 9.51 -4.21
N PRO A 158 9.38 8.46 -3.42
CA PRO A 158 8.00 8.27 -2.95
C PRO A 158 7.45 9.49 -2.21
N ALA A 159 8.22 10.09 -1.29
CA ALA A 159 7.78 11.24 -0.52
C ALA A 159 7.57 12.50 -1.37
N LYS A 160 8.29 12.64 -2.48
CA LYS A 160 8.06 13.75 -3.43
C LYS A 160 6.82 13.49 -4.25
N VAL A 161 6.61 12.27 -4.74
CA VAL A 161 5.38 11.88 -5.46
C VAL A 161 4.16 12.15 -4.57
N GLU A 162 4.19 11.72 -3.33
CA GLU A 162 3.11 11.97 -2.36
C GLU A 162 2.80 13.46 -2.24
N ARG A 163 3.83 14.31 -2.02
CA ARG A 163 3.64 15.76 -1.92
C ARG A 163 3.07 16.40 -3.18
N GLU A 164 3.50 15.95 -4.37
CA GLU A 164 2.93 16.46 -5.62
C GLU A 164 1.49 16.03 -5.81
N LEU A 165 1.15 14.79 -5.46
CA LEU A 165 -0.22 14.28 -5.56
C LEU A 165 -1.17 14.98 -4.60
N TRP A 166 -0.74 15.33 -3.39
CA TRP A 166 -1.54 16.12 -2.45
C TRP A 166 -1.98 17.50 -2.97
N LYS A 167 -1.27 18.06 -3.97
CA LYS A 167 -1.64 19.33 -4.60
C LYS A 167 -2.78 19.21 -5.60
N ILE A 168 -3.06 18.00 -6.09
CA ILE A 168 -3.96 17.76 -7.22
C ILE A 168 -5.04 16.71 -6.95
N ILE A 169 -4.87 15.84 -5.95
CA ILE A 169 -5.83 14.81 -5.55
C ILE A 169 -6.64 15.33 -4.35
N PRO A 170 -7.97 15.36 -4.41
CA PRO A 170 -8.81 15.67 -3.26
C PRO A 170 -8.53 14.70 -2.09
N PRO A 171 -8.44 15.17 -0.84
CA PRO A 171 -8.10 14.33 0.31
C PRO A 171 -8.95 13.06 0.45
N ALA A 172 -10.26 13.16 0.19
CA ALA A 172 -11.19 12.04 0.27
C ALA A 172 -10.97 10.96 -0.81
N GLU A 173 -10.31 11.29 -1.92
CA GLU A 173 -10.09 10.35 -3.04
C GLU A 173 -8.71 9.66 -2.99
N GLY A 174 -7.79 10.14 -2.16
CA GLY A 174 -6.38 9.73 -2.20
C GLY A 174 -6.16 8.23 -1.99
N ASN A 175 -6.76 7.65 -0.97
CA ASN A 175 -6.61 6.23 -0.64
C ASN A 175 -7.18 5.34 -1.75
N GLY A 176 -8.44 5.51 -2.10
CA GLY A 176 -9.09 4.73 -3.16
C GLY A 176 -8.45 4.91 -4.54
N PHE A 177 -7.93 6.11 -4.84
CA PHE A 177 -7.15 6.34 -6.07
C PHE A 177 -5.89 5.49 -6.10
N CYS A 178 -5.16 5.37 -4.98
CA CYS A 178 -3.95 4.56 -4.91
C CYS A 178 -4.24 3.06 -5.10
N HIS A 179 -5.29 2.51 -4.49
CA HIS A 179 -5.71 1.11 -4.72
C HIS A 179 -6.03 0.85 -6.19
N ARG A 180 -6.82 1.72 -6.83
CA ARG A 180 -7.15 1.61 -8.27
C ARG A 180 -5.92 1.71 -9.18
N LEU A 181 -4.90 2.48 -8.79
CA LEU A 181 -3.62 2.49 -9.52
C LEU A 181 -2.89 1.16 -9.40
N VAL A 182 -2.99 0.46 -8.28
CA VAL A 182 -2.42 -0.89 -8.13
C VAL A 182 -3.11 -1.86 -9.07
N ASP A 183 -4.45 -1.90 -9.08
CA ASP A 183 -5.23 -2.79 -9.93
C ASP A 183 -4.99 -2.50 -11.42
N HIS A 184 -5.05 -1.23 -11.82
CA HIS A 184 -4.75 -0.81 -13.19
C HIS A 184 -3.30 -1.13 -13.59
N GLY A 185 -2.37 -1.00 -12.66
CA GLY A 185 -0.97 -1.30 -12.86
C GLY A 185 -0.65 -2.79 -12.96
N ARG A 186 -1.50 -3.64 -12.38
CA ARG A 186 -1.41 -5.11 -12.51
C ARG A 186 -2.08 -5.60 -13.78
N ALA A 187 -3.27 -5.10 -14.09
CA ALA A 187 -4.10 -5.57 -15.19
C ALA A 187 -3.73 -4.98 -16.56
N VAL A 188 -3.42 -3.70 -16.63
CA VAL A 188 -3.32 -2.93 -17.88
C VAL A 188 -1.96 -2.25 -18.03
N CYS A 189 -1.60 -1.35 -17.11
CA CYS A 189 -0.38 -0.55 -17.21
C CYS A 189 0.82 -1.25 -16.57
N THR A 190 1.21 -2.40 -17.12
CA THR A 190 2.23 -3.31 -16.62
C THR A 190 3.65 -2.69 -16.58
N ALA A 191 4.53 -3.22 -15.70
CA ALA A 191 5.90 -2.75 -15.55
C ALA A 191 6.92 -3.50 -16.40
N ARG A 192 6.74 -4.82 -16.52
CA ARG A 192 7.73 -5.72 -17.13
C ARG A 192 7.43 -6.07 -18.58
N THR A 193 6.22 -5.85 -19.01
CA THR A 193 5.76 -6.08 -20.39
C THR A 193 5.25 -4.78 -20.99
N LYS A 194 5.05 -4.73 -22.32
CA LYS A 194 4.38 -3.63 -22.99
C LYS A 194 2.98 -3.44 -22.37
N PRO A 195 2.62 -2.21 -21.96
CA PRO A 195 1.28 -1.96 -21.42
C PRO A 195 0.18 -2.24 -22.45
N TYR A 196 -0.97 -2.69 -21.97
CA TYR A 196 -2.16 -2.92 -22.81
C TYR A 196 -2.93 -1.61 -23.02
N CYS A 197 -2.32 -0.65 -23.74
CA CYS A 197 -2.86 0.69 -23.95
C CYS A 197 -4.18 0.73 -24.75
N ASP A 198 -4.51 -0.32 -25.48
CA ASP A 198 -5.77 -0.55 -26.18
C ASP A 198 -6.93 -0.86 -25.20
N LYS A 199 -6.63 -1.40 -24.04
CA LYS A 199 -7.59 -1.71 -22.97
C LYS A 199 -7.63 -0.67 -21.83
N CYS A 200 -6.85 0.40 -21.96
CA CYS A 200 -6.70 1.40 -20.92
C CYS A 200 -7.92 2.37 -20.88
N CYS A 201 -8.45 2.63 -19.69
CA CYS A 201 -9.53 3.62 -19.50
C CYS A 201 -9.07 5.09 -19.63
N LEU A 202 -7.76 5.35 -19.83
CA LEU A 202 -7.16 6.68 -19.93
C LEU A 202 -6.54 6.99 -21.31
N PRO A 203 -7.13 6.57 -22.45
CA PRO A 203 -6.44 6.56 -23.74
C PRO A 203 -6.10 7.95 -24.28
N ASP A 204 -6.97 8.92 -24.04
CA ASP A 204 -6.90 10.28 -24.57
C ASP A 204 -6.13 11.26 -23.69
N VAL A 205 -5.90 10.90 -22.41
CA VAL A 205 -5.28 11.79 -21.43
C VAL A 205 -3.89 11.34 -20.97
N CYS A 206 -3.50 10.09 -21.25
CA CYS A 206 -2.22 9.53 -20.81
C CYS A 206 -1.06 10.06 -21.67
N ARG A 207 -0.09 10.74 -21.04
CA ARG A 207 1.10 11.31 -21.71
C ARG A 207 1.96 10.24 -22.41
N ALA A 208 2.20 9.12 -21.74
CA ALA A 208 3.09 8.07 -22.23
C ALA A 208 2.46 7.16 -23.30
N ARG A 209 1.14 7.28 -23.58
CA ARG A 209 0.48 6.38 -24.55
C ARG A 209 1.14 6.35 -25.90
N LYS A 210 1.55 7.52 -26.42
CA LYS A 210 2.17 7.62 -27.75
C LYS A 210 3.50 6.86 -27.83
N GLU A 211 4.24 6.79 -26.73
CA GLU A 211 5.53 6.08 -26.65
C GLU A 211 5.34 4.56 -26.79
N PHE A 212 4.18 4.02 -26.35
CA PHE A 212 3.88 2.59 -26.39
C PHE A 212 3.13 2.11 -27.62
N LEU A 213 2.55 3.03 -28.40
CA LEU A 213 1.78 2.69 -29.61
C LEU A 213 2.61 2.80 -30.91
N HIS A 214 3.76 3.50 -30.86
CA HIS A 214 4.58 3.77 -32.04
C HIS A 214 5.72 2.75 -32.27
N GLU A 215 5.64 1.56 -31.67
CA GLU A 215 6.54 0.45 -31.97
C GLU A 215 5.93 -0.54 -32.96
#